data_c46a7ea708039fa7ff98b184700d5e09
#
_entry.id   c46a7ea708039fa7ff98b184700d5e09
#
_cell.length_a   1.000
_cell.length_b   1.000
_cell.length_c   1.000
_cell.angle_alpha   90.00
_cell.angle_beta   90.00
_cell.angle_gamma   90.00
#
_symmetry.space_group_name_H-M   'P 1'
#
loop_
_entity.id
_entity.type
_entity.pdbx_description
1 polymer ?
#
loop_
_entity_poly.entity_id
_entity_poly.type
_entity_poly.pdbx_seq_one_letter_code
_entity_poly.pdbx_strand_id
1 'polypeptide(L)'
;MLQKLNPNTEVRVIVMDARTATHSEMASAVQSISDLQVSILVNNVGGMPITLPPFRTFATWSCDDIDATINQNNRFMARLTTLMLPLLTRKEGGGRSLILNISSAAYVGMPYLLMYGATKGFINSFSTGLARELCSPTTPETNHIGVLAIIPGEVHSQGNAHGVSASEPTSDVFAECIVRKAENAVKRNKRELRPWMMHDFQGWMLSLLPEGIRTRELGKASEYKKIVFNGAWEKSLKDR
;
A
#
# COMPACT_ATOMS: atom_id res chain seq x y z
N MET A 1 4.46 -15.16 15.83
CA MET A 1 4.49 -15.87 14.53
C MET A 1 5.88 -15.85 13.91
N LEU A 2 6.52 -14.70 13.70
CA LEU A 2 7.87 -14.61 13.10
C LEU A 2 8.94 -15.43 13.83
N GLN A 3 9.01 -15.36 15.16
CA GLN A 3 9.95 -16.14 15.97
C GLN A 3 9.72 -17.67 15.90
N LYS A 4 8.53 -18.12 15.50
CA LYS A 4 8.27 -19.54 15.23
C LYS A 4 8.89 -20.02 13.92
N LEU A 5 9.06 -19.09 12.95
CA LEU A 5 9.68 -19.38 11.66
C LEU A 5 11.20 -19.35 11.74
N ASN A 6 11.74 -18.42 12.54
CA ASN A 6 13.17 -18.33 12.82
C ASN A 6 13.38 -17.87 14.28
N PRO A 7 13.81 -18.78 15.18
CA PRO A 7 14.02 -18.46 16.60
C PRO A 7 15.05 -17.34 16.85
N ASN A 8 15.96 -17.12 15.91
CA ASN A 8 17.00 -16.08 16.01
C ASN A 8 16.52 -14.69 15.57
N THR A 9 15.24 -14.56 15.16
CA THR A 9 14.69 -13.28 14.74
C THR A 9 14.35 -12.43 15.97
N GLU A 10 15.00 -11.29 16.10
CA GLU A 10 14.59 -10.24 17.04
C GLU A 10 13.43 -9.44 16.45
N VAL A 11 12.42 -9.15 17.26
CA VAL A 11 11.25 -8.34 16.88
C VAL A 11 11.13 -7.17 17.84
N ARG A 12 11.24 -5.94 17.33
CA ARG A 12 10.95 -4.70 18.06
C ARG A 12 9.58 -4.18 17.63
N VAL A 13 8.67 -3.99 18.58
CA VAL A 13 7.30 -3.52 18.34
C VAL A 13 7.18 -2.07 18.78
N ILE A 14 6.79 -1.18 17.85
CA ILE A 14 6.50 0.22 18.12
C ILE A 14 5.06 0.46 17.69
N VAL A 15 4.20 0.84 18.63
CA VAL A 15 2.76 1.08 18.38
C VAL A 15 2.53 2.56 18.10
N MET A 16 1.86 2.86 16.99
CA MET A 16 1.55 4.23 16.56
C MET A 16 0.27 4.27 15.73
N ASP A 17 -0.62 5.24 15.98
CA ASP A 17 -1.79 5.47 15.13
C ASP A 17 -1.41 6.34 13.93
N ALA A 18 -1.47 5.76 12.73
CA ALA A 18 -1.11 6.46 11.49
C ALA A 18 -1.99 7.68 11.18
N ARG A 19 -3.22 7.74 11.73
CA ARG A 19 -4.13 8.88 11.51
C ARG A 19 -3.68 10.13 12.28
N THR A 20 -3.13 9.93 13.49
CA THR A 20 -2.86 11.01 14.44
C THR A 20 -1.39 11.21 14.74
N ALA A 21 -0.52 10.26 14.36
CA ALA A 21 0.91 10.30 14.64
C ALA A 21 1.53 11.65 14.28
N THR A 22 2.17 12.25 15.27
CA THR A 22 2.90 13.51 15.14
C THR A 22 4.28 13.29 14.53
N HIS A 23 4.90 14.36 14.05
CA HIS A 23 6.29 14.29 13.59
C HIS A 23 7.24 13.83 14.69
N SER A 24 7.07 14.33 15.92
CA SER A 24 7.93 13.99 17.06
C SER A 24 7.85 12.50 17.43
N GLU A 25 6.63 11.92 17.47
CA GLU A 25 6.43 10.49 17.74
C GLU A 25 7.10 9.63 16.67
N MET A 26 6.92 9.99 15.39
CA MET A 26 7.55 9.26 14.28
C MET A 26 9.07 9.37 14.31
N ALA A 27 9.61 10.56 14.59
CA ALA A 27 11.05 10.77 14.70
C ALA A 27 11.65 9.97 15.88
N SER A 28 10.98 9.95 17.04
CA SER A 28 11.39 9.16 18.20
C SER A 28 11.36 7.65 17.90
N ALA A 29 10.34 7.19 17.17
CA ALA A 29 10.23 5.80 16.74
C ALA A 29 11.41 5.40 15.81
N VAL A 30 11.72 6.24 14.83
CA VAL A 30 12.85 5.99 13.92
C VAL A 30 14.19 6.08 14.68
N GLN A 31 14.34 7.01 15.61
CA GLN A 31 15.53 7.10 16.44
C GLN A 31 15.76 5.85 17.30
N SER A 32 14.69 5.21 17.80
CA SER A 32 14.80 3.99 18.62
C SER A 32 15.32 2.75 17.88
N ILE A 33 15.39 2.80 16.55
CA ILE A 33 15.94 1.75 15.69
C ILE A 33 17.18 2.22 14.92
N SER A 34 17.75 3.35 15.29
CA SER A 34 18.90 3.95 14.60
C SER A 34 20.19 3.14 14.72
N ASP A 35 20.23 2.21 15.66
CA ASP A 35 21.30 1.21 15.84
C ASP A 35 21.25 0.07 14.81
N LEU A 36 20.12 -0.09 14.09
CA LEU A 36 19.95 -1.17 13.16
C LEU A 36 20.39 -0.79 11.73
N GLN A 37 20.89 -1.78 11.00
CA GLN A 37 21.11 -1.69 9.56
C GLN A 37 19.80 -1.97 8.82
N VAL A 38 19.06 -0.92 8.49
CA VAL A 38 17.78 -1.05 7.79
C VAL A 38 18.03 -1.21 6.29
N SER A 39 17.62 -2.35 5.72
CA SER A 39 17.72 -2.62 4.29
C SER A 39 16.36 -2.60 3.56
N ILE A 40 15.26 -2.83 4.27
CA ILE A 40 13.92 -2.88 3.66
C ILE A 40 12.94 -2.07 4.49
N LEU A 41 12.23 -1.14 3.83
CA LEU A 41 11.05 -0.45 4.38
C LEU A 41 9.80 -0.93 3.65
N VAL A 42 8.81 -1.44 4.38
CA VAL A 42 7.51 -1.83 3.84
C VAL A 42 6.43 -0.90 4.37
N ASN A 43 5.98 0.02 3.56
CA ASN A 43 4.85 0.90 3.86
C ASN A 43 3.53 0.17 3.53
N ASN A 44 3.04 -0.61 4.51
CA ASN A 44 1.84 -1.44 4.36
C ASN A 44 0.60 -0.84 5.03
N VAL A 45 0.76 0.14 5.90
CA VAL A 45 -0.38 0.79 6.56
C VAL A 45 -1.28 1.45 5.53
N GLY A 46 -2.58 1.17 5.61
CA GLY A 46 -3.57 1.74 4.72
C GLY A 46 -4.95 1.13 4.93
N GLY A 47 -5.96 1.80 4.41
CA GLY A 47 -7.35 1.38 4.54
C GLY A 47 -8.32 2.54 4.42
N MET A 48 -9.54 2.33 4.90
CA MET A 48 -10.59 3.35 4.98
C MET A 48 -10.98 3.53 6.46
N PRO A 49 -10.33 4.46 7.19
CA PRO A 49 -10.63 4.73 8.60
C PRO A 49 -11.88 5.62 8.72
N ILE A 50 -13.03 5.09 8.37
CA ILE A 50 -14.29 5.81 8.23
C ILE A 50 -15.32 5.36 9.24
N THR A 51 -16.26 6.25 9.56
CA THR A 51 -17.32 6.04 10.54
C THR A 51 -18.65 5.59 9.94
N LEU A 52 -18.77 5.61 8.62
CA LEU A 52 -19.95 5.22 7.83
C LEU A 52 -19.63 4.05 6.90
N PRO A 53 -20.62 3.45 6.23
CA PRO A 53 -20.38 2.36 5.30
C PRO A 53 -19.26 2.67 4.31
N PRO A 54 -18.35 1.71 4.05
CA PRO A 54 -17.11 1.98 3.30
C PRO A 54 -17.36 2.40 1.85
N PHE A 55 -18.36 1.82 1.19
CA PHE A 55 -18.69 2.13 -0.21
C PHE A 55 -19.87 3.08 -0.29
N ARG A 56 -19.59 4.35 -0.51
CA ARG A 56 -20.62 5.39 -0.59
C ARG A 56 -20.25 6.50 -1.58
N THR A 57 -21.26 7.28 -1.99
CA THR A 57 -21.04 8.43 -2.88
C THR A 57 -20.22 9.50 -2.16
N PHE A 58 -19.37 10.20 -2.90
CA PHE A 58 -18.48 11.23 -2.34
C PHE A 58 -19.25 12.35 -1.63
N ALA A 59 -20.45 12.70 -2.10
CA ALA A 59 -21.30 13.72 -1.47
C ALA A 59 -21.68 13.41 -0.01
N THR A 60 -21.50 12.16 0.44
CA THR A 60 -21.80 11.75 1.84
C THR A 60 -20.54 11.67 2.72
N TRP A 61 -19.38 12.04 2.19
CA TRP A 61 -18.15 12.07 2.97
C TRP A 61 -18.07 13.32 3.84
N SER A 62 -17.65 13.15 5.09
CA SER A 62 -17.29 14.26 5.97
C SER A 62 -15.85 14.70 5.71
N CYS A 63 -15.54 15.95 6.08
CA CYS A 63 -14.14 16.42 6.04
C CYS A 63 -13.24 15.57 6.94
N ASP A 64 -13.72 15.13 8.09
CA ASP A 64 -12.95 14.29 9.03
C ASP A 64 -12.60 12.92 8.42
N ASP A 65 -13.54 12.28 7.71
CA ASP A 65 -13.27 11.00 7.01
C ASP A 65 -12.26 11.19 5.86
N ILE A 66 -12.33 12.34 5.16
CA ILE A 66 -11.36 12.71 4.11
C ILE A 66 -9.97 12.85 4.73
N ASP A 67 -9.83 13.65 5.77
CA ASP A 67 -8.56 13.91 6.45
C ASP A 67 -7.99 12.64 7.09
N ALA A 68 -8.82 11.83 7.75
CA ALA A 68 -8.40 10.56 8.32
C ALA A 68 -7.85 9.61 7.25
N THR A 69 -8.51 9.55 6.07
CA THR A 69 -8.08 8.70 4.95
C THR A 69 -6.74 9.17 4.36
N ILE A 70 -6.58 10.48 4.15
CA ILE A 70 -5.33 11.07 3.67
C ILE A 70 -4.21 10.88 4.69
N ASN A 71 -4.49 11.15 5.97
CA ASN A 71 -3.53 11.03 7.05
C ASN A 71 -2.99 9.61 7.17
N GLN A 72 -3.87 8.62 7.19
CA GLN A 72 -3.47 7.22 7.32
C GLN A 72 -2.71 6.71 6.09
N ASN A 73 -3.23 6.98 4.89
CA ASN A 73 -2.70 6.34 3.68
C ASN A 73 -1.51 7.08 3.07
N ASN A 74 -1.44 8.42 3.21
CA ASN A 74 -0.45 9.23 2.49
C ASN A 74 0.49 9.98 3.42
N ARG A 75 -0.05 10.79 4.36
CA ARG A 75 0.79 11.59 5.25
C ARG A 75 1.73 10.72 6.07
N PHE A 76 1.21 9.65 6.70
CA PHE A 76 2.01 8.75 7.52
C PHE A 76 3.12 8.09 6.70
N MET A 77 2.78 7.50 5.55
CA MET A 77 3.74 6.86 4.64
C MET A 77 4.84 7.83 4.19
N ALA A 78 4.47 9.02 3.70
CA ALA A 78 5.43 9.98 3.18
C ALA A 78 6.41 10.47 4.27
N ARG A 79 5.89 10.80 5.47
CA ARG A 79 6.70 11.22 6.63
C ARG A 79 7.64 10.09 7.09
N LEU A 80 7.11 8.88 7.24
CA LEU A 80 7.92 7.73 7.65
C LEU A 80 9.04 7.47 6.65
N THR A 81 8.72 7.51 5.35
CA THR A 81 9.73 7.33 4.31
C THR A 81 10.85 8.37 4.40
N THR A 82 10.52 9.65 4.56
CA THR A 82 11.52 10.72 4.72
C THR A 82 12.42 10.49 5.94
N LEU A 83 11.84 10.11 7.08
CA LEU A 83 12.59 9.85 8.31
C LEU A 83 13.46 8.58 8.20
N MET A 84 13.04 7.59 7.41
CA MET A 84 13.78 6.34 7.21
C MET A 84 14.88 6.43 6.14
N LEU A 85 14.83 7.41 5.23
CA LEU A 85 15.83 7.54 4.16
C LEU A 85 17.27 7.57 4.66
N PRO A 86 17.64 8.31 5.73
CA PRO A 86 19.01 8.31 6.25
C PRO A 86 19.49 6.91 6.70
N LEU A 87 18.58 6.07 7.24
CA LEU A 87 18.91 4.70 7.64
C LEU A 87 19.09 3.79 6.43
N LEU A 88 18.25 3.95 5.40
CA LEU A 88 18.32 3.19 4.16
C LEU A 88 19.52 3.55 3.28
N THR A 89 20.05 4.76 3.45
CA THR A 89 21.25 5.24 2.73
C THR A 89 22.55 4.66 3.29
N ARG A 90 22.57 4.17 4.52
CA ARG A 90 23.76 3.57 5.14
C ARG A 90 24.16 2.29 4.39
N LYS A 91 25.39 2.26 3.90
CA LYS A 91 25.93 1.16 3.08
C LYS A 91 26.88 0.24 3.85
N GLU A 92 26.66 -0.03 5.10
CA GLU A 92 27.52 -0.97 5.80
C GLU A 92 27.34 -2.37 5.18
N GLY A 93 28.37 -2.87 4.49
CA GLY A 93 28.34 -4.16 3.79
C GLY A 93 27.97 -4.13 2.29
N GLY A 94 27.75 -2.94 1.66
CA GLY A 94 27.64 -2.83 0.19
C GLY A 94 26.32 -3.30 -0.42
N GLY A 95 25.30 -3.59 0.40
CA GLY A 95 24.01 -4.12 -0.05
C GLY A 95 23.09 -3.07 -0.71
N ARG A 96 22.01 -3.53 -1.31
CA ARG A 96 20.91 -2.69 -1.81
C ARG A 96 19.84 -2.50 -0.74
N SER A 97 19.22 -1.32 -0.71
CA SER A 97 18.03 -1.05 0.10
C SER A 97 16.78 -1.04 -0.76
N LEU A 98 15.62 -1.32 -0.16
CA LEU A 98 14.36 -1.44 -0.87
C LEU A 98 13.22 -0.77 -0.10
N ILE A 99 12.43 0.05 -0.79
CA ILE A 99 11.19 0.63 -0.29
C ILE A 99 10.03 -0.01 -1.06
N LEU A 100 9.14 -0.67 -0.35
CA LEU A 100 7.90 -1.24 -0.89
C LEU A 100 6.70 -0.44 -0.38
N ASN A 101 6.01 0.24 -1.27
CA ASN A 101 4.81 1.02 -0.96
C ASN A 101 3.58 0.26 -1.44
N ILE A 102 2.68 -0.13 -0.53
CA ILE A 102 1.50 -0.93 -0.88
C ILE A 102 0.37 -0.03 -1.37
N SER A 103 0.16 -0.05 -2.68
CA SER A 103 -0.91 0.64 -3.38
C SER A 103 -2.18 -0.24 -3.48
N SER A 104 -2.94 -0.15 -4.55
CA SER A 104 -4.11 -0.98 -4.89
C SER A 104 -4.49 -0.77 -6.35
N ALA A 105 -5.11 -1.76 -6.98
CA ALA A 105 -5.72 -1.62 -8.30
C ALA A 105 -6.84 -0.56 -8.33
N ALA A 106 -7.41 -0.19 -7.18
CA ALA A 106 -8.40 0.88 -7.07
C ALA A 106 -7.86 2.28 -7.44
N TYR A 107 -6.54 2.45 -7.61
CA TYR A 107 -5.92 3.72 -8.02
C TYR A 107 -6.43 4.25 -9.38
N VAL A 108 -7.03 3.39 -10.19
CA VAL A 108 -7.60 3.76 -11.50
C VAL A 108 -8.86 4.65 -11.38
N GLY A 109 -9.37 4.86 -10.16
CA GLY A 109 -10.56 5.65 -9.91
C GLY A 109 -11.84 4.79 -9.97
N MET A 110 -12.18 4.14 -8.86
CA MET A 110 -13.41 3.33 -8.76
C MET A 110 -14.55 4.14 -8.16
N PRO A 111 -15.78 4.08 -8.72
CA PRO A 111 -16.97 4.62 -8.08
C PRO A 111 -17.11 4.10 -6.64
N TYR A 112 -17.68 4.91 -5.75
CA TYR A 112 -17.88 4.63 -4.32
C TYR A 112 -16.61 4.43 -3.49
N LEU A 113 -15.42 4.36 -4.12
CA LEU A 113 -14.09 4.26 -3.49
C LEU A 113 -13.20 5.45 -3.80
N LEU A 114 -13.76 6.62 -4.14
CA LEU A 114 -13.03 7.76 -4.66
C LEU A 114 -11.82 8.14 -3.80
N MET A 115 -12.02 8.40 -2.51
CA MET A 115 -10.92 8.83 -1.63
C MET A 115 -9.85 7.75 -1.46
N TYR A 116 -10.28 6.49 -1.28
CA TYR A 116 -9.33 5.38 -1.23
C TYR A 116 -8.51 5.28 -2.51
N GLY A 117 -9.17 5.25 -3.67
CA GLY A 117 -8.50 5.20 -4.98
C GLY A 117 -7.53 6.37 -5.19
N ALA A 118 -7.93 7.59 -4.84
CA ALA A 118 -7.09 8.78 -4.92
C ALA A 118 -5.83 8.66 -4.06
N THR A 119 -5.96 8.16 -2.80
CA THR A 119 -4.79 7.93 -1.95
C THR A 119 -3.86 6.86 -2.51
N LYS A 120 -4.38 5.84 -3.19
CA LYS A 120 -3.57 4.81 -3.85
C LYS A 120 -2.90 5.32 -5.13
N GLY A 121 -3.54 6.23 -5.86
CA GLY A 121 -2.91 6.99 -6.96
C GLY A 121 -1.75 7.86 -6.49
N PHE A 122 -1.90 8.54 -5.34
CA PHE A 122 -0.79 9.25 -4.70
C PHE A 122 0.41 8.33 -4.44
N ILE A 123 0.19 7.12 -3.89
CA ILE A 123 1.26 6.15 -3.60
C ILE A 123 2.02 5.77 -4.88
N ASN A 124 1.33 5.55 -6.01
CA ASN A 124 1.98 5.22 -7.27
C ASN A 124 2.85 6.37 -7.78
N SER A 125 2.29 7.59 -7.79
CA SER A 125 3.02 8.80 -8.23
C SER A 125 4.22 9.08 -7.32
N PHE A 126 4.03 9.04 -6.00
CA PHE A 126 5.08 9.20 -5.00
C PHE A 126 6.21 8.19 -5.19
N SER A 127 5.88 6.90 -5.32
CA SER A 127 6.88 5.83 -5.51
C SER A 127 7.69 6.01 -6.78
N THR A 128 7.01 6.38 -7.86
CA THR A 128 7.66 6.63 -9.16
C THR A 128 8.58 7.85 -9.11
N GLY A 129 8.12 8.94 -8.50
CA GLY A 129 8.91 10.16 -8.31
C GLY A 129 10.15 9.91 -7.45
N LEU A 130 9.95 9.31 -6.28
CA LEU A 130 11.03 8.97 -5.37
C LEU A 130 12.07 8.04 -6.01
N ALA A 131 11.62 7.00 -6.74
CA ALA A 131 12.53 6.10 -7.44
C ALA A 131 13.40 6.81 -8.49
N ARG A 132 12.87 7.83 -9.17
CA ARG A 132 13.62 8.63 -10.15
C ARG A 132 14.60 9.56 -9.45
N GLU A 133 14.18 10.19 -8.36
CA GLU A 133 15.01 11.08 -7.56
C GLU A 133 16.21 10.36 -6.97
N LEU A 134 16.01 9.20 -6.31
CA LEU A 134 17.06 8.41 -5.70
C LEU A 134 18.04 7.78 -6.71
N CYS A 135 17.65 7.65 -7.97
CA CYS A 135 18.52 7.20 -9.07
C CYS A 135 19.13 8.36 -9.86
N SER A 136 18.98 9.61 -9.41
CA SER A 136 19.52 10.77 -10.09
C SER A 136 21.06 10.80 -10.04
N PRO A 137 21.74 11.20 -11.12
CA PRO A 137 23.19 11.44 -11.06
C PRO A 137 23.61 12.49 -10.02
N THR A 138 22.69 13.36 -9.59
CA THR A 138 22.93 14.38 -8.56
C THR A 138 22.87 13.84 -7.13
N THR A 139 22.40 12.59 -6.92
CA THR A 139 22.28 11.94 -5.63
C THR A 139 22.89 10.51 -5.67
N PRO A 140 24.19 10.39 -6.01
CA PRO A 140 24.81 9.07 -6.23
C PRO A 140 24.82 8.17 -4.98
N GLU A 141 24.76 8.78 -3.79
CA GLU A 141 24.75 8.07 -2.50
C GLU A 141 23.45 7.26 -2.26
N THR A 142 22.36 7.59 -2.98
CA THR A 142 21.06 6.93 -2.84
C THR A 142 20.72 5.94 -3.97
N ASN A 143 21.56 5.84 -4.99
CA ASN A 143 21.30 5.05 -6.20
C ASN A 143 21.15 3.53 -5.98
N HIS A 144 21.54 3.06 -4.79
CA HIS A 144 21.36 1.66 -4.36
C HIS A 144 19.98 1.39 -3.75
N ILE A 145 19.15 2.42 -3.53
CA ILE A 145 17.82 2.28 -2.94
C ILE A 145 16.80 2.05 -4.07
N GLY A 146 16.23 0.86 -4.12
CA GLY A 146 15.10 0.58 -5.01
C GLY A 146 13.78 1.03 -4.40
N VAL A 147 12.85 1.51 -5.24
CA VAL A 147 11.47 1.84 -4.80
C VAL A 147 10.47 1.19 -5.72
N LEU A 148 9.49 0.50 -5.15
CA LEU A 148 8.39 -0.14 -5.88
C LEU A 148 7.03 0.20 -5.26
N ALA A 149 6.08 0.61 -6.10
CA ALA A 149 4.67 0.55 -5.79
C ALA A 149 4.17 -0.88 -6.05
N ILE A 150 3.67 -1.55 -5.01
CA ILE A 150 3.02 -2.86 -5.13
C ILE A 150 1.53 -2.62 -5.37
N ILE A 151 0.99 -3.19 -6.44
CA ILE A 151 -0.40 -2.97 -6.85
C ILE A 151 -1.18 -4.29 -6.71
N PRO A 152 -1.74 -4.59 -5.53
CA PRO A 152 -2.67 -5.70 -5.38
C PRO A 152 -3.99 -5.43 -6.09
N GLY A 153 -4.56 -6.45 -6.72
CA GLY A 153 -5.98 -6.56 -7.01
C GLY A 153 -6.73 -7.08 -5.79
N GLU A 154 -7.63 -8.04 -5.99
CA GLU A 154 -8.34 -8.69 -4.91
C GLU A 154 -7.41 -9.67 -4.18
N VAL A 155 -7.34 -9.57 -2.85
CA VAL A 155 -6.56 -10.47 -2.00
C VAL A 155 -7.41 -10.83 -0.78
N HIS A 156 -7.50 -12.11 -0.45
CA HIS A 156 -8.14 -12.56 0.78
C HIS A 156 -7.35 -12.08 2.00
N SER A 157 -7.92 -11.16 2.77
CA SER A 157 -7.33 -10.60 3.99
C SER A 157 -8.41 -10.21 4.99
N GLN A 158 -8.02 -9.89 6.22
CA GLN A 158 -8.97 -9.39 7.22
C GLN A 158 -9.73 -8.14 6.75
N GLY A 159 -9.05 -7.21 6.06
CA GLY A 159 -9.65 -6.00 5.52
C GLY A 159 -10.43 -6.20 4.23
N ASN A 160 -10.33 -7.36 3.59
CA ASN A 160 -11.02 -7.73 2.35
C ASN A 160 -11.49 -9.18 2.41
N ALA A 161 -12.35 -9.48 3.39
CA ALA A 161 -12.85 -10.84 3.65
C ALA A 161 -14.13 -11.15 2.85
N HIS A 162 -14.79 -10.12 2.27
CA HIS A 162 -16.11 -10.27 1.65
C HIS A 162 -16.06 -10.07 0.14
N GLY A 163 -16.79 -10.92 -0.58
CA GLY A 163 -16.94 -10.81 -2.03
C GLY A 163 -15.63 -10.99 -2.82
N VAL A 164 -14.68 -11.75 -2.28
CA VAL A 164 -13.44 -12.12 -2.97
C VAL A 164 -13.60 -13.52 -3.54
N SER A 165 -13.26 -13.70 -4.82
CA SER A 165 -13.33 -15.00 -5.48
C SER A 165 -12.35 -16.00 -4.85
N ALA A 166 -12.74 -17.28 -4.78
CA ALA A 166 -11.86 -18.35 -4.29
C ALA A 166 -10.59 -18.54 -5.13
N SER A 167 -10.55 -18.03 -6.35
CA SER A 167 -9.36 -18.05 -7.23
C SER A 167 -8.33 -16.96 -6.90
N GLU A 168 -8.68 -15.97 -6.08
CA GLU A 168 -7.77 -14.90 -5.69
C GLU A 168 -6.83 -15.36 -4.57
N PRO A 169 -5.61 -14.81 -4.50
CA PRO A 169 -4.61 -15.25 -3.53
C PRO A 169 -4.98 -14.86 -2.10
N THR A 170 -4.54 -15.67 -1.15
CA THR A 170 -4.48 -15.26 0.26
C THR A 170 -3.38 -14.23 0.47
N SER A 171 -3.41 -13.49 1.59
CA SER A 171 -2.37 -12.52 1.94
C SER A 171 -0.98 -13.14 2.01
N ASP A 172 -0.86 -14.37 2.50
CA ASP A 172 0.43 -15.08 2.61
C ASP A 172 1.00 -15.42 1.23
N VAL A 173 0.18 -16.00 0.34
CA VAL A 173 0.56 -16.32 -1.03
C VAL A 173 0.94 -15.05 -1.80
N PHE A 174 0.18 -13.98 -1.61
CA PHE A 174 0.46 -12.70 -2.27
C PHE A 174 1.79 -12.09 -1.78
N ALA A 175 2.03 -12.13 -0.46
CA ALA A 175 3.29 -11.66 0.13
C ALA A 175 4.50 -12.45 -0.41
N GLU A 176 4.38 -13.77 -0.54
CA GLU A 176 5.42 -14.61 -1.13
C GLU A 176 5.71 -14.21 -2.58
N CYS A 177 4.68 -13.90 -3.36
CA CYS A 177 4.85 -13.39 -4.73
C CYS A 177 5.59 -12.04 -4.77
N ILE A 178 5.35 -11.14 -3.79
CA ILE A 178 6.10 -9.89 -3.66
C ILE A 178 7.57 -10.19 -3.44
N VAL A 179 7.90 -10.99 -2.42
CA VAL A 179 9.29 -11.31 -2.05
C VAL A 179 10.05 -11.92 -3.22
N ARG A 180 9.45 -12.88 -3.94
CA ARG A 180 10.09 -13.55 -5.09
C ARG A 180 10.34 -12.62 -6.28
N LYS A 181 9.54 -11.59 -6.47
CA LYS A 181 9.57 -10.76 -7.69
C LYS A 181 10.16 -9.36 -7.51
N ALA A 182 10.20 -8.84 -6.28
CA ALA A 182 10.58 -7.45 -6.02
C ALA A 182 12.00 -7.13 -6.49
N GLU A 183 12.98 -7.98 -6.17
CA GLU A 183 14.38 -7.77 -6.56
C GLU A 183 14.53 -7.69 -8.09
N ASN A 184 13.95 -8.63 -8.82
CA ASN A 184 14.00 -8.65 -10.27
C ASN A 184 13.27 -7.45 -10.91
N ALA A 185 12.18 -6.98 -10.27
CA ALA A 185 11.48 -5.80 -10.74
C ALA A 185 12.36 -4.55 -10.63
N VAL A 186 13.06 -4.37 -9.50
CA VAL A 186 14.01 -3.26 -9.31
C VAL A 186 15.18 -3.35 -10.30
N LYS A 187 15.80 -4.52 -10.46
CA LYS A 187 16.89 -4.75 -11.43
C LYS A 187 16.49 -4.40 -12.87
N ARG A 188 15.21 -4.57 -13.21
CA ARG A 188 14.64 -4.21 -14.52
C ARG A 188 14.10 -2.78 -14.60
N ASN A 189 14.42 -1.94 -13.62
CA ASN A 189 13.93 -0.55 -13.52
C ASN A 189 12.40 -0.41 -13.53
N LYS A 190 11.65 -1.43 -13.11
CA LYS A 190 10.21 -1.29 -12.89
C LYS A 190 9.96 -0.36 -11.70
N ARG A 191 8.89 0.43 -11.77
CA ARG A 191 8.45 1.34 -10.70
C ARG A 191 7.18 0.84 -10.03
N GLU A 192 6.46 -0.04 -10.72
CA GLU A 192 5.24 -0.70 -10.28
C GLU A 192 5.37 -2.21 -10.44
N LEU A 193 4.76 -2.94 -9.53
CA LEU A 193 4.73 -4.40 -9.55
C LEU A 193 3.34 -4.91 -9.19
N ARG A 194 2.74 -5.70 -10.11
CA ARG A 194 1.59 -6.55 -9.84
C ARG A 194 2.11 -7.98 -9.70
N PRO A 195 2.40 -8.45 -8.47
CA PRO A 195 3.10 -9.72 -8.29
C PRO A 195 2.27 -10.95 -8.65
N TRP A 196 0.93 -10.88 -8.54
CA TRP A 196 0.01 -11.93 -8.93
C TRP A 196 -0.33 -11.82 -10.43
N MET A 197 -0.14 -12.89 -11.17
CA MET A 197 -0.26 -12.89 -12.64
C MET A 197 -1.65 -12.44 -13.11
N MET A 198 -2.72 -12.89 -12.45
CA MET A 198 -4.08 -12.50 -12.83
C MET A 198 -4.32 -11.01 -12.60
N HIS A 199 -3.77 -10.41 -11.53
CA HIS A 199 -3.88 -8.95 -11.31
C HIS A 199 -3.14 -8.15 -12.40
N ASP A 200 -2.00 -8.67 -12.88
CA ASP A 200 -1.25 -8.02 -13.98
C ASP A 200 -2.05 -8.10 -15.28
N PHE A 201 -2.60 -9.27 -15.59
CA PHE A 201 -3.46 -9.48 -16.75
C PHE A 201 -4.74 -8.64 -16.71
N GLN A 202 -5.45 -8.61 -15.58
CA GLN A 202 -6.64 -7.79 -15.38
C GLN A 202 -6.33 -6.30 -15.57
N GLY A 203 -5.22 -5.81 -14.98
CA GLY A 203 -4.77 -4.43 -15.15
C GLY A 203 -4.42 -4.09 -16.59
N TRP A 204 -3.76 -4.99 -17.30
CA TRP A 204 -3.46 -4.84 -18.73
C TRP A 204 -4.74 -4.80 -19.56
N MET A 205 -5.67 -5.74 -19.39
CA MET A 205 -6.95 -5.76 -20.08
C MET A 205 -7.75 -4.46 -19.85
N LEU A 206 -7.80 -4.00 -18.60
CA LEU A 206 -8.50 -2.77 -18.26
C LEU A 206 -7.89 -1.54 -18.95
N SER A 207 -6.58 -1.52 -19.14
CA SER A 207 -5.88 -0.41 -19.81
C SER A 207 -6.18 -0.31 -21.31
N LEU A 208 -6.59 -1.42 -21.95
CA LEU A 208 -6.95 -1.46 -23.38
C LEU A 208 -8.39 -1.04 -23.63
N LEU A 209 -9.25 -1.00 -22.61
CA LEU A 209 -10.66 -0.67 -22.78
C LEU A 209 -10.87 0.83 -23.07
N PRO A 210 -11.71 1.20 -24.03
CA PRO A 210 -12.21 2.56 -24.16
C PRO A 210 -12.88 3.05 -22.88
N GLU A 211 -12.77 4.36 -22.58
CA GLU A 211 -13.23 4.91 -21.29
C GLU A 211 -14.70 4.58 -20.96
N GLY A 212 -15.60 4.64 -21.92
CA GLY A 212 -17.01 4.28 -21.69
C GLY A 212 -17.21 2.83 -21.23
N ILE A 213 -16.45 1.88 -21.80
CA ILE A 213 -16.50 0.47 -21.39
C ILE A 213 -15.83 0.30 -20.04
N ARG A 214 -14.67 0.93 -19.83
CA ARG A 214 -13.94 0.93 -18.55
C ARG A 214 -14.81 1.43 -17.40
N THR A 215 -15.45 2.58 -17.57
CA THR A 215 -16.37 3.17 -16.58
C THR A 215 -17.51 2.20 -16.24
N ARG A 216 -18.10 1.56 -17.24
CA ARG A 216 -19.18 0.59 -17.04
C ARG A 216 -18.72 -0.64 -16.24
N GLU A 217 -17.56 -1.22 -16.58
CA GLU A 217 -17.07 -2.42 -15.90
C GLU A 217 -16.58 -2.12 -14.47
N LEU A 218 -15.89 -0.99 -14.26
CA LEU A 218 -15.53 -0.50 -12.91
C LEU A 218 -16.79 -0.19 -12.09
N GLY A 219 -17.83 0.36 -12.70
CA GLY A 219 -19.12 0.63 -12.06
C GLY A 219 -19.78 -0.65 -11.55
N LYS A 220 -19.85 -1.71 -12.38
CA LYS A 220 -20.40 -3.01 -11.98
C LYS A 220 -19.62 -3.64 -10.82
N ALA A 221 -18.27 -3.64 -10.92
CA ALA A 221 -17.41 -4.19 -9.88
C ALA A 221 -17.60 -3.44 -8.56
N SER A 222 -17.67 -2.12 -8.61
CA SER A 222 -17.86 -1.28 -7.42
C SER A 222 -19.27 -1.45 -6.80
N GLU A 223 -20.31 -1.58 -7.62
CA GLU A 223 -21.67 -1.81 -7.12
C GLU A 223 -21.79 -3.17 -6.42
N TYR A 224 -21.19 -4.22 -6.97
CA TYR A 224 -21.11 -5.52 -6.32
C TYR A 224 -20.42 -5.42 -4.95
N LYS A 225 -19.24 -4.79 -4.90
CA LYS A 225 -18.50 -4.60 -3.65
C LYS A 225 -19.29 -3.76 -2.64
N LYS A 226 -19.98 -2.71 -3.09
CA LYS A 226 -20.83 -1.87 -2.24
C LYS A 226 -21.91 -2.71 -1.55
N ILE A 227 -22.63 -3.57 -2.29
CA ILE A 227 -23.67 -4.42 -1.74
C ILE A 227 -23.08 -5.34 -0.66
N VAL A 228 -21.97 -6.02 -0.96
CA VAL A 228 -21.38 -7.02 -0.08
C VAL A 228 -20.78 -6.36 1.18
N PHE A 229 -19.99 -5.31 1.02
CA PHE A 229 -19.30 -4.66 2.15
C PHE A 229 -20.24 -3.87 3.03
N ASN A 230 -21.19 -3.13 2.45
CA ASN A 230 -22.15 -2.37 3.26
C ASN A 230 -23.10 -3.31 4.01
N GLY A 231 -23.51 -4.42 3.39
CA GLY A 231 -24.29 -5.45 4.10
C GLY A 231 -23.55 -6.09 5.28
N ALA A 232 -22.24 -6.37 5.12
CA ALA A 232 -21.42 -6.86 6.22
C ALA A 232 -21.21 -5.79 7.31
N TRP A 233 -21.05 -4.52 6.95
CA TRP A 233 -20.99 -3.39 7.87
C TRP A 233 -22.26 -3.27 8.71
N GLU A 234 -23.44 -3.26 8.08
CA GLU A 234 -24.73 -3.18 8.76
C GLU A 234 -24.94 -4.33 9.74
N LYS A 235 -24.53 -5.55 9.34
CA LYS A 235 -24.57 -6.71 10.24
C LYS A 235 -23.68 -6.52 11.45
N SER A 236 -22.45 -6.04 11.26
CA SER A 236 -21.52 -5.80 12.37
C SER A 236 -21.99 -4.76 13.38
N LEU A 237 -22.88 -3.84 12.97
CA LEU A 237 -23.49 -2.86 13.88
C LEU A 237 -24.63 -3.46 14.72
N LYS A 238 -25.29 -4.51 14.22
CA LYS A 238 -26.37 -5.20 14.96
C LYS A 238 -25.82 -6.21 15.98
N ASP A 239 -24.59 -6.68 15.75
CA ASP A 239 -23.93 -7.67 16.60
C ASP A 239 -23.12 -7.01 17.77
N ARG A 240 -23.12 -5.67 17.85
CA ARG A 240 -22.51 -4.87 18.95
C ARG A 240 -23.53 -4.44 19.98
#